data_3e41862ffeb6776fcc99274618ee39bb
#
_entry.id   3e41862ffeb6776fcc99274618ee39bb
#
_cell.length_a   1.000
_cell.length_b   1.000
_cell.length_c   1.000
_cell.angle_alpha   90.00
_cell.angle_beta   90.00
_cell.angle_gamma   90.00
#
_symmetry.space_group_name_H-M   'P 1'
#
loop_
_entity.id
_entity.type
_entity.pdbx_description
1 polymer ?
#
loop_
_entity_poly.entity_id
_entity_poly.type
_entity_poly.pdbx_seq_one_letter_code
_entity_poly.pdbx_strand_id
1 'polypeptide(L)'
;MGACKTSQNKTTPMSTVNKQQSLFHQGVRNYITGNNKKAILDFEACIKTNALDDASHFALAQLYLIESQLDQAAYHSEIAAKLDPNNSYYAAELAYMYAEMKQYKKAGEFFEGLISKDKNNVDYYMGAINNYANALEYAKAMKILDKLIEHRGLDISLQMEKYDLFLLMKRPEKALKTLEEGRVLFDNDPVFLSTLVDSYMENKQFDEAFTLLNELVEKDTENGLATLLLGEMYMQKKNYLKGLDLLKSAVTKEGPSIDQKMNILIQTQKTEGCGPEITKLVDYMAARYPENAKSYAIKGDCCIKNNDVEGAIIAYKKAVDIQPGLFPVWQQLLLLEFQSEKWTSLYKNSIDAISLFPNNPFVYLTTGIASNKMQNYADAIGFLEAGLEYIIKNDETEAEMLAQLGEANFGLKKPDIAYDFYNRAILKYPNSAPISAAFALQLAKNKLKLDFAITLIDFSLSKAPDNAFYLAIKGTVLLMKQNFPDALKIISEAKKIDAKNPIIIDWMGDAYYFSGKVDAAVEEWKAAQILGSKNDVLSQKILDKKYYAPSH
;
A
#
# COMPACT_ATOMS: atom_id res chain seq x y z
N MET A 1 8.54 -82.49 -42.07
CA MET A 1 7.45 -81.55 -42.40
C MET A 1 7.21 -80.62 -41.22
N GLY A 2 7.82 -79.54 -41.18
CA GLY A 2 7.65 -78.55 -40.10
C GLY A 2 6.81 -77.36 -40.63
N ALA A 3 5.68 -77.14 -40.02
CA ALA A 3 4.80 -76.00 -40.35
C ALA A 3 5.23 -74.78 -39.62
N CYS A 4 5.69 -73.78 -40.39
CA CYS A 4 6.01 -72.47 -39.92
C CYS A 4 4.67 -71.65 -39.67
N LYS A 5 4.37 -71.35 -38.39
CA LYS A 5 3.25 -70.46 -38.08
C LYS A 5 3.74 -69.02 -38.27
N THR A 6 3.34 -68.40 -39.37
CA THR A 6 3.48 -66.94 -39.61
C THR A 6 2.49 -66.21 -38.67
N SER A 7 3.03 -65.38 -37.78
CA SER A 7 2.24 -64.41 -37.02
C SER A 7 1.75 -63.33 -38.00
N GLN A 8 0.45 -63.25 -38.21
CA GLN A 8 -0.19 -62.15 -38.96
C GLN A 8 -0.12 -60.87 -38.10
N ASN A 9 0.80 -59.97 -38.46
CA ASN A 9 0.71 -58.59 -38.08
C ASN A 9 -0.57 -57.99 -38.75
N LYS A 10 -1.59 -57.71 -37.96
CA LYS A 10 -2.76 -56.98 -38.45
C LYS A 10 -2.30 -55.56 -38.81
N THR A 11 -1.97 -55.33 -40.07
CA THR A 11 -1.78 -53.97 -40.62
C THR A 11 -3.16 -53.28 -40.66
N THR A 12 -3.27 -52.17 -39.91
CA THR A 12 -4.45 -51.33 -39.94
C THR A 12 -4.66 -50.78 -41.36
N PRO A 13 -5.87 -50.81 -41.94
CA PRO A 13 -6.07 -50.32 -43.32
C PRO A 13 -5.69 -48.85 -43.45
N MET A 14 -5.01 -48.47 -44.54
CA MET A 14 -4.49 -47.14 -44.82
C MET A 14 -5.58 -46.03 -44.79
N SER A 15 -6.84 -46.37 -45.02
CA SER A 15 -8.01 -45.47 -44.88
C SER A 15 -8.36 -45.11 -43.42
N THR A 16 -8.10 -46.01 -42.46
CA THR A 16 -8.34 -45.75 -41.04
C THR A 16 -7.25 -44.87 -40.43
N VAL A 17 -6.00 -45.04 -40.83
CA VAL A 17 -4.88 -44.19 -40.40
C VAL A 17 -5.09 -42.73 -40.84
N ASN A 18 -5.46 -42.52 -42.09
CA ASN A 18 -5.75 -41.16 -42.62
C ASN A 18 -6.94 -40.48 -41.88
N LYS A 19 -7.97 -41.26 -41.52
CA LYS A 19 -9.12 -40.75 -40.79
C LYS A 19 -8.75 -40.34 -39.35
N GLN A 20 -7.95 -41.16 -38.69
CA GLN A 20 -7.46 -40.89 -37.33
C GLN A 20 -6.59 -39.61 -37.29
N GLN A 21 -5.63 -39.49 -38.21
CA GLN A 21 -4.80 -38.29 -38.35
C GLN A 21 -5.64 -37.01 -38.57
N SER A 22 -6.68 -37.09 -39.41
CA SER A 22 -7.60 -35.97 -39.66
C SER A 22 -8.34 -35.57 -38.41
N LEU A 23 -8.85 -36.52 -37.63
CA LEU A 23 -9.55 -36.29 -36.35
C LEU A 23 -8.61 -35.68 -35.30
N PHE A 24 -7.38 -36.21 -35.20
CA PHE A 24 -6.37 -35.68 -34.28
C PHE A 24 -6.04 -34.22 -34.60
N HIS A 25 -5.77 -33.88 -35.85
CA HIS A 25 -5.53 -32.49 -36.26
C HIS A 25 -6.73 -31.58 -36.03
N GLN A 26 -7.95 -32.10 -36.15
CA GLN A 26 -9.15 -31.34 -35.84
C GLN A 26 -9.27 -31.09 -34.33
N GLY A 27 -9.01 -32.08 -33.52
CA GLY A 27 -8.95 -31.96 -32.06
C GLY A 27 -7.94 -30.91 -31.60
N VAL A 28 -6.71 -30.97 -32.14
CA VAL A 28 -5.66 -29.97 -31.88
C VAL A 28 -6.11 -28.57 -32.29
N ARG A 29 -6.73 -28.42 -33.47
CA ARG A 29 -7.26 -27.11 -33.92
C ARG A 29 -8.33 -26.58 -32.96
N ASN A 30 -9.27 -27.43 -32.52
CA ASN A 30 -10.32 -27.06 -31.59
C ASN A 30 -9.73 -26.68 -30.22
N TYR A 31 -8.69 -27.40 -29.77
CA TYR A 31 -7.96 -27.06 -28.53
C TYR A 31 -7.30 -25.69 -28.60
N ILE A 32 -6.52 -25.42 -29.67
CA ILE A 32 -5.83 -24.12 -29.87
C ILE A 32 -6.83 -22.95 -29.98
N THR A 33 -8.02 -23.20 -30.53
CA THR A 33 -9.06 -22.17 -30.66
C THR A 33 -9.95 -22.05 -29.42
N GLY A 34 -9.68 -22.77 -28.31
CA GLY A 34 -10.42 -22.72 -27.06
C GLY A 34 -11.76 -23.48 -27.09
N ASN A 35 -12.01 -24.26 -28.12
CA ASN A 35 -13.24 -25.08 -28.25
C ASN A 35 -13.10 -26.43 -27.52
N ASN A 36 -12.79 -26.41 -26.22
CA ASN A 36 -12.43 -27.58 -25.43
C ASN A 36 -13.44 -28.73 -25.57
N LYS A 37 -14.75 -28.46 -25.51
CA LYS A 37 -15.78 -29.50 -25.64
C LYS A 37 -15.73 -30.25 -26.98
N LYS A 38 -15.45 -29.53 -28.07
CA LYS A 38 -15.30 -30.17 -29.38
C LYS A 38 -13.98 -30.93 -29.48
N ALA A 39 -12.89 -30.38 -28.93
CA ALA A 39 -11.59 -31.05 -28.89
C ALA A 39 -11.68 -32.39 -28.14
N ILE A 40 -12.42 -32.45 -27.01
CA ILE A 40 -12.66 -33.70 -26.27
C ILE A 40 -13.35 -34.73 -27.16
N LEU A 41 -14.43 -34.36 -27.84
CA LEU A 41 -15.16 -35.27 -28.75
C LEU A 41 -14.26 -35.78 -29.89
N ASP A 42 -13.43 -34.93 -30.48
CA ASP A 42 -12.51 -35.31 -31.55
C ASP A 42 -11.44 -36.30 -31.06
N PHE A 43 -10.83 -36.04 -29.90
CA PHE A 43 -9.84 -36.99 -29.33
C PHE A 43 -10.48 -38.28 -28.83
N GLU A 44 -11.70 -38.25 -28.27
CA GLU A 44 -12.47 -39.47 -27.98
C GLU A 44 -12.76 -40.29 -29.23
N ALA A 45 -13.06 -39.65 -30.35
CA ALA A 45 -13.22 -40.36 -31.62
C ALA A 45 -11.89 -40.94 -32.12
N CYS A 46 -10.74 -40.32 -31.86
CA CYS A 46 -9.41 -40.88 -32.13
C CYS A 46 -9.17 -42.17 -31.35
N ILE A 47 -9.41 -42.18 -30.03
CA ILE A 47 -9.20 -43.38 -29.20
C ILE A 47 -10.21 -44.46 -29.48
N LYS A 48 -11.44 -44.13 -29.94
CA LYS A 48 -12.40 -45.14 -30.44
C LYS A 48 -11.90 -45.83 -31.71
N THR A 49 -11.15 -45.11 -32.54
CA THR A 49 -10.57 -45.66 -33.78
C THR A 49 -9.29 -46.45 -33.50
N ASN A 50 -8.47 -45.96 -32.57
CA ASN A 50 -7.23 -46.58 -32.13
C ASN A 50 -7.04 -46.35 -30.61
N ALA A 51 -7.39 -47.36 -29.80
CA ALA A 51 -7.25 -47.30 -28.36
C ALA A 51 -5.78 -47.24 -27.85
N LEU A 52 -4.80 -47.41 -28.74
CA LEU A 52 -3.38 -47.34 -28.44
C LEU A 52 -2.76 -45.99 -28.87
N ASP A 53 -3.58 -44.96 -29.08
CA ASP A 53 -3.12 -43.63 -29.44
C ASP A 53 -2.77 -42.84 -28.16
N ASP A 54 -1.52 -42.92 -27.76
CA ASP A 54 -0.97 -42.25 -26.57
C ASP A 54 -1.14 -40.72 -26.63
N ALA A 55 -0.93 -40.12 -27.81
CA ALA A 55 -1.06 -38.66 -28.01
C ALA A 55 -2.50 -38.17 -27.79
N SER A 56 -3.52 -38.94 -28.27
CA SER A 56 -4.93 -38.57 -28.01
C SER A 56 -5.33 -38.78 -26.56
N HIS A 57 -4.82 -39.79 -25.89
CA HIS A 57 -5.03 -39.97 -24.46
C HIS A 57 -4.38 -38.84 -23.66
N PHE A 58 -3.17 -38.41 -24.03
CA PHE A 58 -2.52 -37.29 -23.38
C PHE A 58 -3.27 -35.97 -23.60
N ALA A 59 -3.72 -35.71 -24.84
CA ALA A 59 -4.52 -34.50 -25.16
C ALA A 59 -5.85 -34.45 -24.36
N LEU A 60 -6.52 -35.61 -24.20
CA LEU A 60 -7.71 -35.71 -23.35
C LEU A 60 -7.37 -35.43 -21.89
N ALA A 61 -6.26 -35.92 -21.38
CA ALA A 61 -5.82 -35.67 -20.00
C ALA A 61 -5.65 -34.15 -19.75
N GLN A 62 -4.99 -33.45 -20.66
CA GLN A 62 -4.83 -31.98 -20.57
C GLN A 62 -6.16 -31.24 -20.62
N LEU A 63 -7.06 -31.63 -21.49
CA LEU A 63 -8.39 -31.03 -21.60
C LEU A 63 -9.24 -31.25 -20.36
N TYR A 64 -9.24 -32.46 -19.81
CA TYR A 64 -9.96 -32.77 -18.58
C TYR A 64 -9.36 -32.05 -17.36
N LEU A 65 -8.05 -31.79 -17.36
CA LEU A 65 -7.41 -30.95 -16.35
C LEU A 65 -7.92 -29.50 -16.41
N ILE A 66 -8.01 -28.94 -17.62
CA ILE A 66 -8.57 -27.58 -17.85
C ILE A 66 -10.01 -27.49 -17.38
N GLU A 67 -10.81 -28.54 -17.63
CA GLU A 67 -12.21 -28.64 -17.20
C GLU A 67 -12.36 -29.05 -15.72
N SER A 68 -11.24 -29.11 -14.95
CA SER A 68 -11.18 -29.50 -13.52
C SER A 68 -11.72 -30.92 -13.22
N GLN A 69 -11.69 -31.81 -14.20
CA GLN A 69 -12.12 -33.21 -14.09
C GLN A 69 -10.92 -34.10 -13.78
N LEU A 70 -10.35 -33.99 -12.57
CA LEU A 70 -9.08 -34.59 -12.19
C LEU A 70 -9.05 -36.14 -12.36
N ASP A 71 -10.15 -36.83 -12.07
CA ASP A 71 -10.19 -38.28 -12.20
C ASP A 71 -10.08 -38.75 -13.66
N GLN A 72 -10.74 -38.04 -14.60
CA GLN A 72 -10.65 -38.34 -16.03
C GLN A 72 -9.26 -37.95 -16.57
N ALA A 73 -8.72 -36.82 -16.11
CA ALA A 73 -7.39 -36.39 -16.48
C ALA A 73 -6.34 -37.46 -16.08
N ALA A 74 -6.38 -37.90 -14.83
CA ALA A 74 -5.47 -38.93 -14.34
C ALA A 74 -5.65 -40.26 -15.09
N TYR A 75 -6.88 -40.69 -15.35
CA TYR A 75 -7.16 -41.94 -16.09
C TYR A 75 -6.51 -41.91 -17.48
N HIS A 76 -6.73 -40.86 -18.24
CA HIS A 76 -6.17 -40.72 -19.58
C HIS A 76 -4.65 -40.53 -19.56
N SER A 77 -4.11 -39.79 -18.59
CA SER A 77 -2.67 -39.62 -18.42
C SER A 77 -1.95 -40.94 -18.06
N GLU A 78 -2.57 -41.79 -17.21
CA GLU A 78 -2.04 -43.13 -16.92
C GLU A 78 -1.95 -44.00 -18.17
N ILE A 79 -2.97 -43.93 -19.03
CA ILE A 79 -2.99 -44.71 -20.27
C ILE A 79 -1.88 -44.21 -21.21
N ALA A 80 -1.75 -42.88 -21.39
CA ALA A 80 -0.70 -42.31 -22.22
C ALA A 80 0.69 -42.73 -21.76
N ALA A 81 0.96 -42.62 -20.46
CA ALA A 81 2.25 -43.01 -19.87
C ALA A 81 2.52 -44.55 -19.97
N LYS A 82 1.48 -45.40 -19.97
CA LYS A 82 1.62 -46.82 -20.17
C LYS A 82 1.85 -47.19 -21.64
N LEU A 83 1.26 -46.45 -22.57
CA LEU A 83 1.40 -46.71 -24.00
C LEU A 83 2.78 -46.30 -24.53
N ASP A 84 3.32 -45.16 -24.05
CA ASP A 84 4.70 -44.78 -24.29
C ASP A 84 5.49 -44.57 -23.00
N PRO A 85 6.02 -45.66 -22.41
CA PRO A 85 6.81 -45.58 -21.18
C PRO A 85 8.13 -44.84 -21.31
N ASN A 86 8.60 -44.57 -22.53
CA ASN A 86 9.86 -43.84 -22.76
C ASN A 86 9.65 -42.34 -22.78
N ASN A 87 8.42 -41.89 -22.94
CA ASN A 87 8.08 -40.48 -22.90
C ASN A 87 8.05 -39.98 -21.45
N SER A 88 9.16 -39.41 -21.00
CA SER A 88 9.28 -38.86 -19.65
C SER A 88 8.31 -37.70 -19.37
N TYR A 89 7.86 -37.00 -20.41
CA TYR A 89 6.89 -35.90 -20.28
C TYR A 89 5.52 -36.42 -19.80
N TYR A 90 5.02 -37.53 -20.39
CA TYR A 90 3.76 -38.14 -19.92
C TYR A 90 3.82 -38.58 -18.45
N ALA A 91 4.94 -39.15 -18.07
CA ALA A 91 5.14 -39.60 -16.69
C ALA A 91 5.27 -38.40 -15.72
N ALA A 92 5.88 -37.30 -16.13
CA ALA A 92 5.98 -36.08 -15.32
C ALA A 92 4.61 -35.43 -15.10
N GLU A 93 3.84 -35.25 -16.20
CA GLU A 93 2.47 -34.71 -16.11
C GLU A 93 1.56 -35.55 -15.21
N LEU A 94 1.67 -36.88 -15.32
CA LEU A 94 0.93 -37.78 -14.44
C LEU A 94 1.34 -37.63 -12.96
N ALA A 95 2.63 -37.44 -12.70
CA ALA A 95 3.11 -37.16 -11.34
C ALA A 95 2.55 -35.83 -10.78
N TYR A 96 2.50 -34.78 -11.57
CA TYR A 96 1.87 -33.51 -11.18
C TYR A 96 0.36 -33.70 -10.92
N MET A 97 -0.36 -34.43 -11.78
CA MET A 97 -1.78 -34.72 -11.56
C MET A 97 -2.03 -35.45 -10.24
N TYR A 98 -1.21 -36.43 -9.92
CA TYR A 98 -1.32 -37.12 -8.62
C TYR A 98 -1.05 -36.18 -7.45
N ALA A 99 -0.12 -35.26 -7.59
CA ALA A 99 0.14 -34.23 -6.57
C ALA A 99 -1.08 -33.31 -6.37
N GLU A 100 -1.71 -32.85 -7.44
CA GLU A 100 -2.95 -32.04 -7.40
C GLU A 100 -4.11 -32.81 -6.74
N MET A 101 -4.21 -34.10 -7.01
CA MET A 101 -5.18 -35.00 -6.36
C MET A 101 -4.81 -35.35 -4.91
N LYS A 102 -3.74 -34.76 -4.36
CA LYS A 102 -3.19 -35.06 -3.02
C LYS A 102 -2.78 -36.51 -2.83
N GLN A 103 -2.56 -37.26 -3.91
CA GLN A 103 -2.02 -38.61 -3.89
C GLN A 103 -0.48 -38.57 -3.86
N TYR A 104 0.06 -37.82 -2.89
CA TYR A 104 1.46 -37.47 -2.80
C TYR A 104 2.43 -38.65 -2.87
N LYS A 105 2.09 -39.75 -2.25
CA LYS A 105 2.94 -40.96 -2.31
C LYS A 105 3.14 -41.46 -3.74
N LYS A 106 2.05 -41.56 -4.53
CA LYS A 106 2.13 -41.95 -5.93
C LYS A 106 2.92 -40.94 -6.76
N ALA A 107 2.65 -39.64 -6.56
CA ALA A 107 3.38 -38.60 -7.23
C ALA A 107 4.90 -38.73 -6.98
N GLY A 108 5.31 -38.93 -5.73
CA GLY A 108 6.70 -39.17 -5.34
C GLY A 108 7.32 -40.39 -6.03
N GLU A 109 6.59 -41.51 -6.12
CA GLU A 109 7.03 -42.74 -6.80
C GLU A 109 7.23 -42.54 -8.30
N PHE A 110 6.36 -41.75 -8.95
CA PHE A 110 6.52 -41.41 -10.37
C PHE A 110 7.73 -40.49 -10.60
N PHE A 111 7.93 -39.47 -9.79
CA PHE A 111 9.12 -38.64 -9.88
C PHE A 111 10.40 -39.42 -9.61
N GLU A 112 10.43 -40.33 -8.63
CA GLU A 112 11.58 -41.22 -8.39
C GLU A 112 11.88 -42.12 -9.59
N GLY A 113 10.85 -42.59 -10.28
CA GLY A 113 10.98 -43.32 -11.55
C GLY A 113 11.62 -42.47 -12.66
N LEU A 114 11.24 -41.20 -12.75
CA LEU A 114 11.80 -40.25 -13.71
C LEU A 114 13.27 -39.91 -13.45
N ILE A 115 13.70 -39.83 -12.19
CA ILE A 115 15.11 -39.66 -11.81
C ILE A 115 15.97 -40.77 -12.40
N SER A 116 15.47 -42.01 -12.47
CA SER A 116 16.20 -43.12 -13.03
C SER A 116 16.45 -43.02 -14.53
N LYS A 117 15.59 -42.23 -15.25
CA LYS A 117 15.68 -42.00 -16.70
C LYS A 117 16.55 -40.78 -17.02
N ASP A 118 16.43 -39.73 -16.22
CA ASP A 118 17.24 -38.50 -16.36
C ASP A 118 17.71 -38.04 -14.97
N LYS A 119 18.95 -38.39 -14.65
CA LYS A 119 19.61 -38.05 -13.39
C LYS A 119 20.01 -36.58 -13.29
N ASN A 120 20.02 -35.85 -14.42
CA ASN A 120 20.43 -34.43 -14.42
C ASN A 120 19.27 -33.49 -14.18
N ASN A 121 18.03 -33.97 -14.28
CA ASN A 121 16.85 -33.13 -14.11
C ASN A 121 16.54 -32.94 -12.61
N VAL A 122 16.92 -31.78 -12.07
CA VAL A 122 16.74 -31.40 -10.66
C VAL A 122 15.25 -31.34 -10.27
N ASP A 123 14.36 -30.96 -11.20
CA ASP A 123 12.92 -30.84 -10.91
C ASP A 123 12.31 -32.20 -10.54
N TYR A 124 12.84 -33.29 -11.08
CA TYR A 124 12.37 -34.62 -10.70
C TYR A 124 12.76 -35.00 -9.27
N TYR A 125 13.97 -34.58 -8.83
CA TYR A 125 14.39 -34.81 -7.44
C TYR A 125 13.54 -33.95 -6.50
N MET A 126 13.37 -32.65 -6.80
CA MET A 126 12.57 -31.77 -5.96
C MET A 126 11.10 -32.19 -5.94
N GLY A 127 10.56 -32.63 -7.10
CA GLY A 127 9.23 -33.20 -7.18
C GLY A 127 9.07 -34.43 -6.27
N ALA A 128 10.05 -35.36 -6.27
CA ALA A 128 10.03 -36.52 -5.40
C ALA A 128 10.15 -36.15 -3.91
N ILE A 129 11.08 -35.25 -3.56
CA ILE A 129 11.31 -34.79 -2.18
C ILE A 129 10.03 -34.16 -1.62
N ASN A 130 9.46 -33.18 -2.32
CA ASN A 130 8.27 -32.44 -1.87
C ASN A 130 7.06 -33.37 -1.72
N ASN A 131 6.85 -34.28 -2.67
CA ASN A 131 5.72 -35.18 -2.61
C ASN A 131 5.89 -36.26 -1.53
N TYR A 132 7.10 -36.82 -1.32
CA TYR A 132 7.34 -37.70 -0.19
C TYR A 132 7.23 -36.96 1.16
N ALA A 133 7.66 -35.72 1.25
CA ALA A 133 7.48 -34.92 2.47
C ALA A 133 5.98 -34.70 2.77
N ASN A 134 5.18 -34.32 1.75
CA ASN A 134 3.72 -34.18 1.88
C ASN A 134 2.99 -35.48 2.20
N ALA A 135 3.55 -36.62 1.76
CA ALA A 135 3.07 -37.97 2.12
C ALA A 135 3.51 -38.42 3.52
N LEU A 136 4.24 -37.56 4.26
CA LEU A 136 4.87 -37.86 5.56
C LEU A 136 5.92 -39.01 5.49
N GLU A 137 6.40 -39.34 4.28
CA GLU A 137 7.45 -40.35 4.03
C GLU A 137 8.85 -39.68 4.06
N TYR A 138 9.15 -38.91 5.11
CA TYR A 138 10.36 -38.09 5.24
C TYR A 138 11.66 -38.86 5.02
N ALA A 139 11.73 -40.14 5.41
CA ALA A 139 12.92 -40.95 5.20
C ALA A 139 13.22 -41.19 3.70
N LYS A 140 12.17 -41.26 2.87
CA LYS A 140 12.35 -41.34 1.41
C LYS A 140 12.74 -40.01 0.85
N ALA A 141 12.09 -38.91 1.29
CA ALA A 141 12.46 -37.56 0.88
C ALA A 141 13.95 -37.31 1.15
N MET A 142 14.42 -37.59 2.35
CA MET A 142 15.84 -37.45 2.73
C MET A 142 16.76 -38.31 1.84
N LYS A 143 16.39 -39.56 1.54
CA LYS A 143 17.18 -40.43 0.65
C LYS A 143 17.29 -39.88 -0.78
N ILE A 144 16.23 -39.26 -1.29
CA ILE A 144 16.25 -38.61 -2.60
C ILE A 144 17.13 -37.36 -2.57
N LEU A 145 17.06 -36.56 -1.49
CA LEU A 145 17.92 -35.39 -1.28
C LEU A 145 19.40 -35.82 -1.22
N ASP A 146 19.74 -36.86 -0.46
CA ASP A 146 21.10 -37.40 -0.40
C ASP A 146 21.62 -37.81 -1.79
N LYS A 147 20.79 -38.50 -2.61
CA LYS A 147 21.13 -38.83 -4.00
C LYS A 147 21.38 -37.58 -4.87
N LEU A 148 20.60 -36.52 -4.69
CA LEU A 148 20.81 -35.27 -5.43
C LEU A 148 22.13 -34.60 -5.03
N ILE A 149 22.43 -34.59 -3.72
CA ILE A 149 23.70 -34.06 -3.18
C ILE A 149 24.91 -34.87 -3.71
N GLU A 150 24.82 -36.20 -3.72
CA GLU A 150 25.90 -37.04 -4.29
C GLU A 150 26.12 -36.78 -5.77
N HIS A 151 25.06 -36.51 -6.52
CA HIS A 151 25.15 -36.30 -7.97
C HIS A 151 25.63 -34.92 -8.37
N ARG A 152 25.14 -33.89 -7.68
CA ARG A 152 25.36 -32.47 -8.07
C ARG A 152 26.33 -31.72 -7.18
N GLY A 153 26.59 -32.22 -6.01
CA GLY A 153 27.26 -31.52 -4.92
C GLY A 153 26.26 -30.80 -4.00
N LEU A 154 26.74 -30.43 -2.83
CA LEU A 154 25.97 -29.70 -1.84
C LEU A 154 26.04 -28.20 -2.14
N ASP A 155 24.89 -27.54 -2.22
CA ASP A 155 24.75 -26.09 -2.27
C ASP A 155 23.88 -25.57 -1.13
N ILE A 156 23.74 -24.25 -1.02
CA ILE A 156 22.97 -23.58 0.03
C ILE A 156 21.51 -24.06 0.04
N SER A 157 20.90 -24.18 -1.12
CA SER A 157 19.49 -24.57 -1.25
C SER A 157 19.26 -26.01 -0.75
N LEU A 158 20.15 -26.94 -1.12
CA LEU A 158 20.05 -28.33 -0.70
C LEU A 158 20.35 -28.51 0.80
N GLN A 159 21.25 -27.69 1.36
CA GLN A 159 21.49 -27.68 2.80
C GLN A 159 20.28 -27.16 3.58
N MET A 160 19.59 -26.13 3.05
CA MET A 160 18.35 -25.63 3.64
C MET A 160 17.20 -26.64 3.52
N GLU A 161 17.07 -27.31 2.37
CA GLU A 161 16.10 -28.38 2.20
C GLU A 161 16.29 -29.53 3.23
N LYS A 162 17.57 -29.85 3.53
CA LYS A 162 17.90 -30.83 4.58
C LYS A 162 17.50 -30.34 5.97
N TYR A 163 17.67 -29.07 6.25
CA TYR A 163 17.21 -28.43 7.49
C TYR A 163 15.68 -28.52 7.61
N ASP A 164 14.93 -28.18 6.57
CA ASP A 164 13.47 -28.22 6.56
C ASP A 164 12.93 -29.62 6.75
N LEU A 165 13.53 -30.62 6.10
CA LEU A 165 13.17 -32.00 6.29
C LEU A 165 13.39 -32.47 7.74
N PHE A 166 14.48 -32.04 8.41
CA PHE A 166 14.67 -32.36 9.83
C PHE A 166 13.63 -31.70 10.74
N LEU A 167 13.18 -30.50 10.43
CA LEU A 167 12.08 -29.86 11.14
C LEU A 167 10.76 -30.63 10.97
N LEU A 168 10.42 -31.02 9.72
CA LEU A 168 9.25 -31.84 9.43
C LEU A 168 9.29 -33.21 10.14
N MET A 169 10.49 -33.79 10.27
CA MET A 169 10.72 -35.04 11.04
C MET A 169 10.64 -34.83 12.56
N LYS A 170 10.39 -33.59 13.03
CA LYS A 170 10.42 -33.22 14.45
C LYS A 170 11.76 -33.53 15.14
N ARG A 171 12.86 -33.26 14.43
CA ARG A 171 14.23 -33.46 14.92
C ARG A 171 14.99 -32.11 14.99
N PRO A 172 14.58 -31.19 15.88
CA PRO A 172 15.12 -29.82 15.92
C PRO A 172 16.64 -29.79 16.18
N GLU A 173 17.17 -30.74 16.99
CA GLU A 173 18.61 -30.80 17.23
C GLU A 173 19.41 -31.10 15.95
N LYS A 174 18.88 -31.99 15.06
CA LYS A 174 19.52 -32.26 13.78
C LYS A 174 19.37 -31.11 12.80
N ALA A 175 18.20 -30.45 12.80
CA ALA A 175 17.98 -29.25 12.02
C ALA A 175 18.99 -28.15 12.39
N LEU A 176 19.12 -27.85 13.69
CA LEU A 176 20.06 -26.86 14.18
C LEU A 176 21.51 -27.22 13.77
N LYS A 177 21.92 -28.48 13.95
CA LYS A 177 23.24 -28.94 13.53
C LYS A 177 23.47 -28.76 12.02
N THR A 178 22.44 -28.97 11.20
CA THR A 178 22.50 -28.76 9.75
C THR A 178 22.76 -27.30 9.39
N LEU A 179 22.17 -26.35 10.13
CA LEU A 179 22.44 -24.93 9.97
C LEU A 179 23.87 -24.55 10.41
N GLU A 180 24.35 -25.09 11.52
CA GLU A 180 25.71 -24.85 12.00
C GLU A 180 26.74 -25.37 11.01
N GLU A 181 26.54 -26.58 10.46
CA GLU A 181 27.38 -27.14 9.40
C GLU A 181 27.33 -26.26 8.14
N GLY A 182 26.14 -25.83 7.72
CA GLY A 182 25.94 -24.95 6.57
C GLY A 182 26.65 -23.62 6.74
N ARG A 183 26.55 -23.00 7.93
CA ARG A 183 27.27 -21.75 8.25
C ARG A 183 28.78 -21.86 8.04
N VAL A 184 29.36 -22.96 8.47
CA VAL A 184 30.81 -23.20 8.34
C VAL A 184 31.17 -23.50 6.89
N LEU A 185 30.39 -24.35 6.20
CA LEU A 185 30.67 -24.78 4.82
C LEU A 185 30.53 -23.64 3.81
N PHE A 186 29.62 -22.71 4.03
CA PHE A 186 29.31 -21.59 3.13
C PHE A 186 29.73 -20.22 3.70
N ASP A 187 30.81 -20.19 4.47
CA ASP A 187 31.50 -18.98 4.96
C ASP A 187 30.56 -17.92 5.55
N ASN A 188 29.70 -18.35 6.48
CA ASN A 188 28.70 -17.49 7.14
C ASN A 188 27.72 -16.82 6.18
N ASP A 189 27.27 -17.57 5.15
CA ASP A 189 26.25 -17.07 4.23
C ASP A 189 25.03 -16.52 5.01
N PRO A 190 24.48 -15.37 4.59
CA PRO A 190 23.38 -14.68 5.27
C PRO A 190 22.15 -15.55 5.55
N VAL A 191 21.86 -16.52 4.68
CA VAL A 191 20.70 -17.42 4.84
C VAL A 191 20.87 -18.29 6.09
N PHE A 192 22.05 -18.90 6.27
CA PHE A 192 22.31 -19.71 7.46
C PHE A 192 22.36 -18.88 8.72
N LEU A 193 22.92 -17.68 8.63
CA LEU A 193 23.09 -16.78 9.76
C LEU A 193 21.75 -16.33 10.33
N SER A 194 20.87 -15.84 9.47
CA SER A 194 19.54 -15.40 9.88
C SER A 194 18.73 -16.57 10.42
N THR A 195 18.70 -17.70 9.69
CA THR A 195 17.94 -18.88 10.10
C THR A 195 18.46 -19.49 11.39
N LEU A 196 19.80 -19.46 11.61
CA LEU A 196 20.42 -19.97 12.83
C LEU A 196 20.07 -19.08 14.04
N VAL A 197 20.12 -17.75 13.86
CA VAL A 197 19.69 -16.81 14.89
C VAL A 197 18.20 -17.00 15.22
N ASP A 198 17.34 -17.09 14.20
CA ASP A 198 15.92 -17.32 14.39
C ASP A 198 15.66 -18.65 15.14
N SER A 199 16.38 -19.71 14.74
CA SER A 199 16.27 -21.03 15.40
C SER A 199 16.73 -20.99 16.87
N TYR A 200 17.82 -20.28 17.18
CA TYR A 200 18.24 -20.07 18.55
C TYR A 200 17.22 -19.26 19.35
N MET A 201 16.63 -18.22 18.72
CA MET A 201 15.60 -17.39 19.35
C MET A 201 14.32 -18.18 19.64
N GLU A 202 13.83 -19.01 18.70
CA GLU A 202 12.65 -19.87 18.88
C GLU A 202 12.89 -20.91 19.99
N ASN A 203 14.09 -21.48 20.04
CA ASN A 203 14.46 -22.43 21.08
C ASN A 203 14.85 -21.77 22.41
N LYS A 204 14.72 -20.43 22.52
CA LYS A 204 15.08 -19.62 23.69
C LYS A 204 16.56 -19.71 24.07
N GLN A 205 17.41 -20.01 23.11
CA GLN A 205 18.87 -20.05 23.23
C GLN A 205 19.46 -18.67 22.93
N PHE A 206 19.02 -17.68 23.71
CA PHE A 206 19.35 -16.27 23.45
C PHE A 206 20.84 -15.96 23.61
N ASP A 207 21.54 -16.70 24.45
CA ASP A 207 22.95 -16.46 24.70
C ASP A 207 23.82 -17.01 23.57
N GLU A 208 23.45 -18.13 22.97
CA GLU A 208 24.09 -18.70 21.78
C GLU A 208 23.91 -17.76 20.58
N ALA A 209 22.68 -17.29 20.31
CA ALA A 209 22.42 -16.32 19.26
C ALA A 209 23.24 -15.04 19.45
N PHE A 210 23.26 -14.53 20.66
CA PHE A 210 23.99 -13.31 21.01
C PHE A 210 25.50 -13.48 20.85
N THR A 211 26.06 -14.62 21.32
CA THR A 211 27.47 -14.94 21.20
C THR A 211 27.88 -15.02 19.75
N LEU A 212 27.10 -15.73 18.93
CA LEU A 212 27.36 -15.87 17.49
C LEU A 212 27.42 -14.50 16.79
N LEU A 213 26.44 -13.65 17.04
CA LEU A 213 26.36 -12.34 16.40
C LEU A 213 27.49 -11.39 16.85
N ASN A 214 27.85 -11.41 18.15
CA ASN A 214 28.99 -10.62 18.61
C ASN A 214 30.29 -11.07 17.93
N GLU A 215 30.55 -12.38 17.86
CA GLU A 215 31.72 -12.93 17.17
C GLU A 215 31.79 -12.47 15.71
N LEU A 216 30.66 -12.49 15.03
CA LEU A 216 30.57 -12.10 13.62
C LEU A 216 30.84 -10.61 13.41
N VAL A 217 30.24 -9.74 14.23
CA VAL A 217 30.42 -8.29 14.13
C VAL A 217 31.86 -7.89 14.55
N GLU A 218 32.49 -8.62 15.48
CA GLU A 218 33.89 -8.40 15.85
C GLU A 218 34.85 -8.82 14.74
N LYS A 219 34.59 -9.94 14.06
CA LYS A 219 35.45 -10.43 12.97
C LYS A 219 35.27 -9.65 11.67
N ASP A 220 34.03 -9.24 11.38
CA ASP A 220 33.65 -8.49 10.20
C ASP A 220 32.77 -7.31 10.58
N THR A 221 33.40 -6.17 10.83
CA THR A 221 32.71 -4.94 11.21
C THR A 221 31.83 -4.39 10.11
N GLU A 222 32.03 -4.80 8.85
CA GLU A 222 31.23 -4.39 7.70
C GLU A 222 30.05 -5.34 7.44
N ASN A 223 29.93 -6.43 8.19
CA ASN A 223 28.79 -7.34 8.09
C ASN A 223 27.50 -6.68 8.58
N GLY A 224 26.79 -6.08 7.63
CA GLY A 224 25.58 -5.33 7.92
C GLY A 224 24.44 -6.20 8.45
N LEU A 225 24.34 -7.47 7.98
CA LEU A 225 23.30 -8.38 8.46
C LEU A 225 23.53 -8.79 9.92
N ALA A 226 24.76 -9.19 10.26
CA ALA A 226 25.10 -9.51 11.64
C ALA A 226 24.93 -8.30 12.56
N THR A 227 25.33 -7.09 12.08
CA THR A 227 25.11 -5.84 12.81
C THR A 227 23.64 -5.54 13.06
N LEU A 228 22.78 -5.77 12.06
CA LEU A 228 21.32 -5.62 12.18
C LEU A 228 20.75 -6.55 13.25
N LEU A 229 21.00 -7.84 13.10
CA LEU A 229 20.48 -8.88 14.01
C LEU A 229 20.97 -8.66 15.46
N LEU A 230 22.24 -8.30 15.63
CA LEU A 230 22.79 -7.97 16.95
C LEU A 230 22.10 -6.73 17.56
N GLY A 231 21.82 -5.72 16.74
CA GLY A 231 21.08 -4.54 17.16
C GLY A 231 19.67 -4.88 17.65
N GLU A 232 18.95 -5.71 16.91
CA GLU A 232 17.61 -6.18 17.28
C GLU A 232 17.64 -6.97 18.61
N MET A 233 18.65 -7.82 18.81
CA MET A 233 18.82 -8.56 20.08
C MET A 233 19.10 -7.64 21.26
N TYR A 234 19.95 -6.60 21.10
CA TYR A 234 20.12 -5.59 22.13
C TYR A 234 18.83 -4.86 22.47
N MET A 235 17.99 -4.56 21.47
CA MET A 235 16.66 -3.96 21.68
C MET A 235 15.75 -4.88 22.52
N GLN A 236 15.73 -6.19 22.22
CA GLN A 236 14.98 -7.19 22.99
C GLN A 236 15.49 -7.33 24.44
N LYS A 237 16.82 -7.30 24.65
CA LYS A 237 17.44 -7.29 25.98
C LYS A 237 17.29 -5.94 26.71
N LYS A 238 16.50 -4.99 26.16
CA LYS A 238 16.25 -3.65 26.70
C LYS A 238 17.50 -2.76 26.85
N ASN A 239 18.57 -3.08 26.14
CA ASN A 239 19.74 -2.23 26.01
C ASN A 239 19.55 -1.33 24.77
N TYR A 240 18.64 -0.37 24.91
CA TYR A 240 18.16 0.45 23.79
C TYR A 240 19.28 1.28 23.15
N LEU A 241 20.20 1.86 23.94
CA LEU A 241 21.29 2.70 23.41
C LEU A 241 22.15 1.90 22.43
N LYS A 242 22.69 0.78 22.89
CA LYS A 242 23.59 -0.05 22.06
C LYS A 242 22.84 -0.67 20.88
N GLY A 243 21.57 -1.06 21.09
CA GLY A 243 20.71 -1.58 20.03
C GLY A 243 20.51 -0.57 18.90
N LEU A 244 20.14 0.67 19.23
CA LEU A 244 19.93 1.72 18.23
C LEU A 244 21.21 2.11 17.50
N ASP A 245 22.36 2.17 18.18
CA ASP A 245 23.64 2.47 17.54
C ASP A 245 24.03 1.41 16.50
N LEU A 246 23.84 0.13 16.82
CA LEU A 246 24.06 -0.97 15.89
C LEU A 246 23.06 -0.93 14.72
N LEU A 247 21.77 -0.70 14.98
CA LEU A 247 20.76 -0.59 13.93
C LEU A 247 21.07 0.57 12.97
N LYS A 248 21.42 1.75 13.50
CA LYS A 248 21.85 2.89 12.67
C LYS A 248 23.09 2.55 11.83
N SER A 249 24.06 1.87 12.41
CA SER A 249 25.26 1.40 11.70
C SER A 249 24.90 0.44 10.56
N ALA A 250 23.95 -0.47 10.77
CA ALA A 250 23.53 -1.44 9.75
C ALA A 250 22.87 -0.77 8.51
N VAL A 251 22.27 0.40 8.65
CA VAL A 251 21.63 1.12 7.53
C VAL A 251 22.62 1.46 6.42
N THR A 252 23.85 1.81 6.77
CA THR A 252 24.89 2.23 5.81
C THR A 252 25.70 1.08 5.24
N LYS A 253 25.59 -0.13 5.82
CA LYS A 253 26.37 -1.31 5.43
C LYS A 253 25.68 -2.15 4.37
N GLU A 254 26.46 -3.00 3.69
CA GLU A 254 25.92 -4.04 2.79
C GLU A 254 25.33 -5.20 3.60
N GLY A 255 24.47 -6.00 2.97
CA GLY A 255 23.81 -7.16 3.58
C GLY A 255 22.32 -6.96 3.88
N PRO A 256 21.91 -6.02 4.75
CA PRO A 256 20.50 -5.79 4.98
C PRO A 256 19.78 -5.31 3.71
N SER A 257 18.61 -5.87 3.45
CA SER A 257 17.76 -5.44 2.33
C SER A 257 17.26 -4.00 2.50
N ILE A 258 16.84 -3.37 1.40
CA ILE A 258 16.26 -2.01 1.46
C ILE A 258 15.07 -1.97 2.44
N ASP A 259 14.21 -2.98 2.42
CA ASP A 259 13.06 -3.03 3.33
C ASP A 259 13.49 -3.15 4.80
N GLN A 260 14.51 -3.94 5.12
CA GLN A 260 15.07 -4.00 6.48
C GLN A 260 15.61 -2.65 6.91
N LYS A 261 16.40 -1.98 6.06
CA LYS A 261 16.93 -0.63 6.31
C LYS A 261 15.81 0.40 6.54
N MET A 262 14.74 0.34 5.73
CA MET A 262 13.56 1.21 5.93
C MET A 262 12.86 0.92 7.26
N ASN A 263 12.69 -0.35 7.63
CA ASN A 263 12.08 -0.72 8.91
C ASN A 263 12.90 -0.20 10.11
N ILE A 264 14.23 -0.28 10.02
CA ILE A 264 15.13 0.30 11.04
C ILE A 264 14.85 1.81 11.18
N LEU A 265 14.83 2.54 10.07
CA LEU A 265 14.57 3.99 10.10
C LEU A 265 13.21 4.31 10.70
N ILE A 266 12.16 3.55 10.33
CA ILE A 266 10.82 3.72 10.91
C ILE A 266 10.82 3.47 12.42
N GLN A 267 11.49 2.42 12.88
CA GLN A 267 11.58 2.10 14.30
C GLN A 267 12.38 3.14 15.08
N THR A 268 13.55 3.53 14.57
CA THR A 268 14.40 4.55 15.22
C THR A 268 13.71 5.91 15.26
N GLN A 269 13.01 6.28 14.18
CA GLN A 269 12.18 7.49 14.13
C GLN A 269 11.07 7.50 15.19
N LYS A 270 10.45 6.33 15.46
CA LYS A 270 9.42 6.21 16.51
C LYS A 270 9.98 6.34 17.91
N THR A 271 11.20 5.86 18.14
CA THR A 271 11.84 5.79 19.47
C THR A 271 12.60 7.07 19.80
N GLU A 272 13.40 7.60 18.89
CA GLU A 272 14.29 8.76 19.10
C GLU A 272 13.78 10.05 18.42
N GLY A 273 12.74 9.95 17.59
CA GLY A 273 12.30 11.06 16.75
C GLY A 273 13.15 11.22 15.49
N CYS A 274 13.17 12.45 14.95
CA CYS A 274 13.94 12.80 13.75
C CYS A 274 15.07 13.77 14.09
N GLY A 275 15.91 13.41 15.04
CA GLY A 275 17.12 14.17 15.36
C GLY A 275 18.11 14.21 14.18
N PRO A 276 19.19 15.03 14.29
CA PRO A 276 20.15 15.25 13.20
C PRO A 276 20.77 13.97 12.64
N GLU A 277 20.97 12.96 13.49
CA GLU A 277 21.55 11.67 13.09
C GLU A 277 20.58 10.86 12.23
N ILE A 278 19.33 10.74 12.68
CA ILE A 278 18.28 10.03 11.92
C ILE A 278 18.03 10.74 10.59
N THR A 279 17.98 12.08 10.59
CA THR A 279 17.81 12.85 9.35
C THR A 279 18.94 12.56 8.36
N LYS A 280 20.21 12.48 8.80
CA LYS A 280 21.33 12.11 7.93
C LYS A 280 21.20 10.70 7.35
N LEU A 281 20.72 9.72 8.14
CA LEU A 281 20.49 8.36 7.64
C LEU A 281 19.35 8.31 6.62
N VAL A 282 18.29 9.06 6.85
CA VAL A 282 17.16 9.18 5.90
C VAL A 282 17.61 9.84 4.61
N ASP A 283 18.41 10.91 4.69
CA ASP A 283 18.99 11.57 3.51
C ASP A 283 19.94 10.65 2.74
N TYR A 284 20.78 9.89 3.45
CA TYR A 284 21.63 8.85 2.85
C TYR A 284 20.80 7.84 2.07
N MET A 285 19.70 7.34 2.65
CA MET A 285 18.85 6.34 2.00
C MET A 285 18.11 6.92 0.80
N ALA A 286 17.62 8.15 0.88
CA ALA A 286 16.98 8.83 -0.25
C ALA A 286 17.96 9.08 -1.42
N ALA A 287 19.22 9.40 -1.10
CA ALA A 287 20.27 9.57 -2.10
C ALA A 287 20.75 8.26 -2.71
N ARG A 288 20.89 7.19 -1.90
CA ARG A 288 21.37 5.88 -2.34
C ARG A 288 20.34 5.08 -3.12
N TYR A 289 19.05 5.29 -2.80
CA TYR A 289 17.91 4.60 -3.43
C TYR A 289 16.87 5.60 -3.96
N PRO A 290 17.20 6.38 -5.00
CA PRO A 290 16.37 7.49 -5.49
C PRO A 290 15.02 7.05 -6.08
N GLU A 291 14.87 5.76 -6.40
CA GLU A 291 13.63 5.18 -6.91
C GLU A 291 12.81 4.46 -5.80
N ASN A 292 13.20 4.61 -4.54
CA ASN A 292 12.46 4.01 -3.44
C ASN A 292 11.51 5.04 -2.78
N ALA A 293 10.23 4.89 -3.02
CA ALA A 293 9.21 5.79 -2.49
C ALA A 293 9.17 5.85 -0.96
N LYS A 294 9.44 4.72 -0.26
CA LYS A 294 9.43 4.66 1.21
C LYS A 294 10.47 5.58 1.83
N SER A 295 11.67 5.70 1.22
CA SER A 295 12.71 6.59 1.72
C SER A 295 12.28 8.05 1.74
N TYR A 296 11.57 8.50 0.70
CA TYR A 296 11.03 9.84 0.63
C TYR A 296 9.81 10.05 1.53
N ALA A 297 8.97 9.01 1.73
CA ALA A 297 7.88 9.07 2.71
C ALA A 297 8.43 9.28 4.14
N ILE A 298 9.44 8.49 4.55
CA ILE A 298 10.11 8.65 5.85
C ILE A 298 10.79 10.03 5.96
N LYS A 299 11.39 10.52 4.87
CA LYS A 299 11.95 11.87 4.82
C LYS A 299 10.89 12.93 5.08
N GLY A 300 9.72 12.81 4.45
CA GLY A 300 8.58 13.69 4.70
C GLY A 300 8.14 13.67 6.17
N ASP A 301 8.02 12.47 6.76
CA ASP A 301 7.69 12.32 8.18
C ASP A 301 8.72 13.01 9.10
N CYS A 302 10.01 12.89 8.77
CA CYS A 302 11.07 13.57 9.52
C CYS A 302 11.02 15.10 9.37
N CYS A 303 10.75 15.60 8.17
CA CYS A 303 10.57 17.03 7.94
C CYS A 303 9.42 17.59 8.79
N ILE A 304 8.27 16.87 8.87
CA ILE A 304 7.14 17.28 9.73
C ILE A 304 7.57 17.37 11.20
N LYS A 305 8.24 16.36 11.71
CA LYS A 305 8.70 16.36 13.12
C LYS A 305 9.69 17.49 13.44
N ASN A 306 10.43 17.93 12.44
CA ASN A 306 11.37 19.03 12.52
C ASN A 306 10.75 20.40 12.17
N ASN A 307 9.43 20.49 12.00
CA ASN A 307 8.68 21.66 11.59
C ASN A 307 9.10 22.21 10.21
N ASP A 308 9.69 21.40 9.35
CA ASP A 308 10.02 21.72 7.96
C ASP A 308 8.86 21.29 7.04
N VAL A 309 7.80 22.07 7.01
CA VAL A 309 6.60 21.78 6.21
C VAL A 309 6.92 21.76 4.72
N GLU A 310 7.79 22.66 4.25
CA GLU A 310 8.17 22.77 2.84
C GLU A 310 8.95 21.51 2.39
N GLY A 311 9.96 21.11 3.17
CA GLY A 311 10.71 19.88 2.93
C GLY A 311 9.82 18.63 2.93
N ALA A 312 8.80 18.61 3.80
CA ALA A 312 7.84 17.50 3.84
C ALA A 312 6.99 17.41 2.56
N ILE A 313 6.45 18.53 2.10
CA ILE A 313 5.68 18.59 0.84
C ILE A 313 6.52 18.10 -0.35
N ILE A 314 7.77 18.55 -0.46
CA ILE A 314 8.71 18.13 -1.52
C ILE A 314 8.97 16.61 -1.43
N ALA A 315 9.22 16.10 -0.23
CA ALA A 315 9.54 14.70 -0.02
C ALA A 315 8.31 13.79 -0.32
N TYR A 316 7.13 14.12 0.19
CA TYR A 316 5.92 13.36 -0.10
C TYR A 316 5.54 13.41 -1.58
N LYS A 317 5.69 14.57 -2.23
CA LYS A 317 5.47 14.68 -3.69
C LYS A 317 6.39 13.73 -4.45
N LYS A 318 7.68 13.69 -4.11
CA LYS A 318 8.63 12.75 -4.71
C LYS A 318 8.24 11.30 -4.46
N ALA A 319 7.76 10.95 -3.26
CA ALA A 319 7.33 9.61 -2.94
C ALA A 319 6.13 9.16 -3.80
N VAL A 320 5.12 10.01 -3.98
CA VAL A 320 3.94 9.68 -4.80
C VAL A 320 4.25 9.71 -6.31
N ASP A 321 5.24 10.49 -6.76
CA ASP A 321 5.69 10.47 -8.15
C ASP A 321 6.40 9.14 -8.49
N ILE A 322 7.14 8.56 -7.53
CA ILE A 322 7.81 7.26 -7.69
C ILE A 322 6.79 6.11 -7.61
N GLN A 323 5.90 6.15 -6.62
CA GLN A 323 4.89 5.11 -6.39
C GLN A 323 3.50 5.72 -6.20
N PRO A 324 2.78 5.98 -7.29
CA PRO A 324 1.49 6.68 -7.26
C PRO A 324 0.39 6.00 -6.43
N GLY A 325 0.46 4.68 -6.22
CA GLY A 325 -0.54 3.92 -5.47
C GLY A 325 -0.51 4.09 -3.94
N LEU A 326 0.38 4.91 -3.39
CA LEU A 326 0.53 5.11 -1.94
C LEU A 326 -0.48 6.16 -1.41
N PHE A 327 -1.75 5.79 -1.30
CA PHE A 327 -2.79 6.72 -0.81
C PHE A 327 -2.44 7.39 0.53
N PRO A 328 -1.89 6.73 1.56
CA PRO A 328 -1.53 7.41 2.81
C PRO A 328 -0.55 8.58 2.63
N VAL A 329 0.37 8.47 1.66
CA VAL A 329 1.33 9.55 1.36
C VAL A 329 0.64 10.70 0.62
N TRP A 330 -0.25 10.41 -0.31
CA TRP A 330 -1.12 11.41 -0.93
C TRP A 330 -1.92 12.18 0.11
N GLN A 331 -2.52 11.47 1.06
CA GLN A 331 -3.30 12.09 2.12
C GLN A 331 -2.46 13.09 2.93
N GLN A 332 -1.24 12.71 3.31
CA GLN A 332 -0.34 13.61 4.04
C GLN A 332 0.06 14.83 3.19
N LEU A 333 0.40 14.62 1.92
CA LEU A 333 0.73 15.70 0.99
C LEU A 333 -0.41 16.73 0.88
N LEU A 334 -1.62 16.25 0.59
CA LEU A 334 -2.79 17.10 0.40
C LEU A 334 -3.19 17.84 1.69
N LEU A 335 -3.07 17.19 2.85
CA LEU A 335 -3.31 17.83 4.14
C LEU A 335 -2.30 18.95 4.44
N LEU A 336 -1.02 18.74 4.13
CA LEU A 336 0.01 19.75 4.33
C LEU A 336 -0.15 20.95 3.38
N GLU A 337 -0.50 20.70 2.13
CA GLU A 337 -0.80 21.75 1.16
C GLU A 337 -2.03 22.55 1.58
N PHE A 338 -3.06 21.89 2.10
CA PHE A 338 -4.23 22.55 2.68
C PHE A 338 -3.86 23.42 3.89
N GLN A 339 -3.13 22.86 4.87
CA GLN A 339 -2.71 23.59 6.07
C GLN A 339 -1.79 24.79 5.76
N SER A 340 -1.00 24.67 4.69
CA SER A 340 -0.08 25.71 4.22
C SER A 340 -0.73 26.68 3.25
N GLU A 341 -2.04 26.58 3.03
CA GLU A 341 -2.82 27.40 2.08
C GLU A 341 -2.24 27.41 0.66
N LYS A 342 -1.62 26.29 0.23
CA LYS A 342 -1.05 26.14 -1.12
C LYS A 342 -2.12 25.69 -2.13
N TRP A 343 -3.13 26.53 -2.32
CA TRP A 343 -4.36 26.18 -3.04
C TRP A 343 -4.13 25.68 -4.47
N THR A 344 -3.23 26.32 -5.22
CA THR A 344 -2.91 25.91 -6.60
C THR A 344 -2.24 24.53 -6.64
N SER A 345 -1.31 24.25 -5.74
CA SER A 345 -0.65 22.96 -5.64
C SER A 345 -1.62 21.88 -5.16
N LEU A 346 -2.42 22.18 -4.13
CA LEU A 346 -3.47 21.32 -3.63
C LEU A 346 -4.45 20.92 -4.73
N TYR A 347 -4.94 21.87 -5.51
CA TYR A 347 -5.84 21.62 -6.64
C TYR A 347 -5.23 20.64 -7.64
N LYS A 348 -4.00 20.93 -8.11
CA LYS A 348 -3.31 20.09 -9.09
C LYS A 348 -3.09 18.67 -8.56
N ASN A 349 -2.52 18.56 -7.36
CA ASN A 349 -2.20 17.26 -6.77
C ASN A 349 -3.47 16.45 -6.41
N SER A 350 -4.55 17.13 -6.01
CA SER A 350 -5.83 16.44 -5.77
C SER A 350 -6.44 15.89 -7.05
N ILE A 351 -6.33 16.57 -8.19
CA ILE A 351 -6.78 16.06 -9.51
C ILE A 351 -5.97 14.81 -9.91
N ASP A 352 -4.64 14.86 -9.73
CA ASP A 352 -3.79 13.70 -9.97
C ASP A 352 -4.24 12.52 -9.08
N ALA A 353 -4.53 12.80 -7.80
CA ALA A 353 -5.01 11.79 -6.86
C ALA A 353 -6.41 11.25 -7.22
N ILE A 354 -7.33 12.07 -7.75
CA ILE A 354 -8.65 11.59 -8.24
C ILE A 354 -8.47 10.53 -9.33
N SER A 355 -7.53 10.74 -10.26
CA SER A 355 -7.27 9.78 -11.35
C SER A 355 -6.81 8.41 -10.85
N LEU A 356 -6.17 8.37 -9.68
CA LEU A 356 -5.63 7.16 -9.05
C LEU A 356 -6.61 6.53 -8.05
N PHE A 357 -7.41 7.35 -7.40
CA PHE A 357 -8.32 6.95 -6.32
C PHE A 357 -9.74 7.50 -6.57
N PRO A 358 -10.37 7.15 -7.70
CA PRO A 358 -11.64 7.77 -8.14
C PRO A 358 -12.83 7.53 -7.21
N ASN A 359 -12.74 6.56 -6.31
CA ASN A 359 -13.81 6.24 -5.36
C ASN A 359 -13.53 6.76 -3.94
N ASN A 360 -12.52 7.63 -3.78
CA ASN A 360 -12.15 8.15 -2.46
C ASN A 360 -12.69 9.57 -2.25
N PRO A 361 -13.66 9.78 -1.37
CA PRO A 361 -14.29 11.09 -1.16
C PRO A 361 -13.32 12.17 -0.69
N PHE A 362 -12.24 11.81 0.02
CA PHE A 362 -11.26 12.77 0.53
C PHE A 362 -10.59 13.58 -0.60
N VAL A 363 -10.25 12.94 -1.73
CA VAL A 363 -9.59 13.66 -2.84
C VAL A 363 -10.54 14.64 -3.53
N TYR A 364 -11.82 14.34 -3.60
CA TYR A 364 -12.84 15.26 -4.11
C TYR A 364 -13.07 16.42 -3.16
N LEU A 365 -13.12 16.16 -1.85
CA LEU A 365 -13.27 17.20 -0.84
C LEU A 365 -12.11 18.20 -0.91
N THR A 366 -10.85 17.72 -0.96
CA THR A 366 -9.67 18.58 -1.04
C THR A 366 -9.63 19.37 -2.35
N THR A 367 -10.04 18.77 -3.48
CA THR A 367 -10.17 19.47 -4.77
C THR A 367 -11.25 20.57 -4.70
N GLY A 368 -12.40 20.25 -4.12
CA GLY A 368 -13.50 21.21 -3.95
C GLY A 368 -13.12 22.39 -3.06
N ILE A 369 -12.43 22.14 -1.95
CA ILE A 369 -11.92 23.20 -1.07
C ILE A 369 -10.92 24.09 -1.81
N ALA A 370 -9.94 23.49 -2.50
CA ALA A 370 -8.95 24.26 -3.27
C ALA A 370 -9.63 25.11 -4.34
N SER A 371 -10.62 24.55 -5.06
CA SER A 371 -11.40 25.27 -6.06
C SER A 371 -12.16 26.45 -5.46
N ASN A 372 -12.79 26.28 -4.29
CA ASN A 372 -13.47 27.37 -3.56
C ASN A 372 -12.48 28.49 -3.19
N LYS A 373 -11.32 28.15 -2.65
CA LYS A 373 -10.29 29.12 -2.26
C LYS A 373 -9.67 29.86 -3.46
N MET A 374 -9.68 29.22 -4.63
CA MET A 374 -9.28 29.83 -5.91
C MET A 374 -10.45 30.53 -6.63
N GLN A 375 -11.63 30.59 -6.01
CA GLN A 375 -12.85 31.18 -6.56
C GLN A 375 -13.39 30.48 -7.83
N ASN A 376 -12.95 29.25 -8.09
CA ASN A 376 -13.43 28.39 -9.17
C ASN A 376 -14.68 27.64 -8.71
N TYR A 377 -15.73 28.37 -8.37
CA TYR A 377 -16.91 27.83 -7.69
C TYR A 377 -17.69 26.79 -8.52
N ALA A 378 -17.69 26.91 -9.84
CA ALA A 378 -18.34 25.94 -10.71
C ALA A 378 -17.61 24.57 -10.67
N ASP A 379 -16.29 24.59 -10.71
CA ASP A 379 -15.46 23.40 -10.59
C ASP A 379 -15.62 22.78 -9.20
N ALA A 380 -15.64 23.62 -8.14
CA ALA A 380 -15.86 23.16 -6.77
C ALA A 380 -17.16 22.36 -6.65
N ILE A 381 -18.28 22.86 -7.21
CA ILE A 381 -19.55 22.14 -7.20
C ILE A 381 -19.42 20.79 -7.89
N GLY A 382 -18.84 20.75 -9.10
CA GLY A 382 -18.70 19.49 -9.84
C GLY A 382 -17.92 18.41 -9.09
N PHE A 383 -16.79 18.78 -8.48
CA PHE A 383 -15.99 17.83 -7.69
C PHE A 383 -16.69 17.41 -6.40
N LEU A 384 -17.31 18.33 -5.67
CA LEU A 384 -17.98 18.02 -4.42
C LEU A 384 -19.21 17.13 -4.62
N GLU A 385 -20.02 17.40 -5.65
CA GLU A 385 -21.18 16.58 -6.00
C GLU A 385 -20.73 15.16 -6.40
N ALA A 386 -19.68 15.04 -7.24
CA ALA A 386 -19.11 13.75 -7.58
C ALA A 386 -18.58 12.99 -6.34
N GLY A 387 -17.93 13.72 -5.43
CA GLY A 387 -17.39 13.12 -4.19
C GLY A 387 -18.47 12.59 -3.24
N LEU A 388 -19.65 13.24 -3.20
CA LEU A 388 -20.78 12.80 -2.37
C LEU A 388 -21.28 11.39 -2.76
N GLU A 389 -21.16 11.01 -4.03
CA GLU A 389 -21.60 9.69 -4.52
C GLU A 389 -20.78 8.53 -3.92
N TYR A 390 -19.56 8.81 -3.45
CA TYR A 390 -18.64 7.81 -2.90
C TYR A 390 -18.64 7.73 -1.37
N ILE A 391 -19.46 8.55 -0.69
CA ILE A 391 -19.50 8.54 0.77
C ILE A 391 -20.29 7.35 1.28
N ILE A 392 -19.67 6.51 2.12
CA ILE A 392 -20.31 5.39 2.79
C ILE A 392 -20.25 5.64 4.30
N LYS A 393 -21.40 5.99 4.91
CA LYS A 393 -21.57 6.14 6.37
C LYS A 393 -20.49 7.01 7.04
N ASN A 394 -20.19 8.15 6.45
CA ASN A 394 -19.29 9.15 7.02
C ASN A 394 -19.99 10.51 7.07
N ASP A 395 -20.78 10.72 8.12
CA ASP A 395 -21.60 11.92 8.29
C ASP A 395 -20.76 13.20 8.38
N GLU A 396 -19.56 13.14 8.93
CA GLU A 396 -18.66 14.28 9.05
C GLU A 396 -18.14 14.73 7.66
N THR A 397 -17.63 13.80 6.86
CA THR A 397 -17.14 14.12 5.51
C THR A 397 -18.28 14.60 4.61
N GLU A 398 -19.46 13.99 4.71
CA GLU A 398 -20.64 14.42 3.96
C GLU A 398 -21.05 15.85 4.34
N ALA A 399 -21.10 16.16 5.63
CA ALA A 399 -21.42 17.47 6.13
C ALA A 399 -20.41 18.53 5.67
N GLU A 400 -19.10 18.20 5.67
CA GLU A 400 -18.07 19.10 5.19
C GLU A 400 -18.25 19.36 3.69
N MET A 401 -18.48 18.35 2.85
CA MET A 401 -18.76 18.55 1.42
C MET A 401 -19.99 19.40 1.18
N LEU A 402 -21.06 19.17 1.93
CA LEU A 402 -22.26 20.00 1.85
C LEU A 402 -21.98 21.46 2.25
N ALA A 403 -21.18 21.70 3.29
CA ALA A 403 -20.77 23.04 3.69
C ALA A 403 -19.95 23.73 2.59
N GLN A 404 -19.03 22.99 1.96
CA GLN A 404 -18.24 23.51 0.83
C GLN A 404 -19.10 23.81 -0.41
N LEU A 405 -20.15 23.01 -0.68
CA LEU A 405 -21.16 23.33 -1.70
C LEU A 405 -21.93 24.60 -1.36
N GLY A 406 -22.22 24.80 -0.08
CA GLY A 406 -22.81 26.04 0.41
C GLY A 406 -21.88 27.26 0.15
N GLU A 407 -20.58 27.13 0.46
CA GLU A 407 -19.57 28.17 0.20
C GLU A 407 -19.51 28.51 -1.30
N ALA A 408 -19.43 27.50 -2.17
CA ALA A 408 -19.41 27.67 -3.62
C ALA A 408 -20.65 28.40 -4.16
N ASN A 409 -21.85 28.05 -3.65
CA ASN A 409 -23.10 28.68 -4.09
C ASN A 409 -23.23 30.13 -3.56
N PHE A 410 -22.71 30.46 -2.38
CA PHE A 410 -22.59 31.86 -1.97
C PHE A 410 -21.65 32.63 -2.90
N GLY A 411 -20.51 32.06 -3.30
CA GLY A 411 -19.60 32.63 -4.27
C GLY A 411 -20.26 32.89 -5.64
N LEU A 412 -21.13 32.01 -6.09
CA LEU A 412 -21.94 32.15 -7.31
C LEU A 412 -23.15 33.08 -7.14
N LYS A 413 -23.31 33.73 -5.98
CA LYS A 413 -24.45 34.61 -5.66
C LYS A 413 -25.80 33.92 -5.74
N LYS A 414 -25.86 32.64 -5.29
CA LYS A 414 -27.06 31.80 -5.18
C LYS A 414 -27.40 31.54 -3.71
N PRO A 415 -27.81 32.54 -2.94
CA PRO A 415 -27.91 32.44 -1.47
C PRO A 415 -28.93 31.43 -0.99
N ASP A 416 -30.03 31.21 -1.70
CA ASP A 416 -31.06 30.25 -1.29
C ASP A 416 -30.54 28.81 -1.39
N ILE A 417 -29.82 28.49 -2.47
CA ILE A 417 -29.19 27.19 -2.67
C ILE A 417 -28.08 26.97 -1.63
N ALA A 418 -27.25 27.99 -1.42
CA ALA A 418 -26.19 27.95 -0.43
C ALA A 418 -26.72 27.69 0.98
N TYR A 419 -27.83 28.36 1.34
CA TYR A 419 -28.51 28.19 2.61
C TYR A 419 -29.00 26.75 2.81
N ASP A 420 -29.59 26.15 1.77
CA ASP A 420 -30.06 24.75 1.82
C ASP A 420 -28.89 23.80 2.07
N PHE A 421 -27.79 23.93 1.33
CA PHE A 421 -26.61 23.08 1.54
C PHE A 421 -26.03 23.18 2.95
N TYR A 422 -25.88 24.38 3.51
CA TYR A 422 -25.41 24.56 4.87
C TYR A 422 -26.38 23.99 5.91
N ASN A 423 -27.70 24.11 5.72
CA ASN A 423 -28.67 23.49 6.61
C ASN A 423 -28.56 21.96 6.57
N ARG A 424 -28.42 21.38 5.40
CA ARG A 424 -28.20 19.93 5.23
C ARG A 424 -26.92 19.50 5.91
N ALA A 425 -25.84 20.29 5.81
CA ALA A 425 -24.57 20.00 6.50
C ALA A 425 -24.76 19.97 8.02
N ILE A 426 -25.44 20.94 8.61
CA ILE A 426 -25.74 20.98 10.05
C ILE A 426 -26.65 19.82 10.48
N LEU A 427 -27.67 19.50 9.68
CA LEU A 427 -28.55 18.36 9.99
C LEU A 427 -27.78 17.03 9.95
N LYS A 428 -26.84 16.90 9.02
CA LYS A 428 -26.04 15.68 8.87
C LYS A 428 -25.02 15.50 10.01
N TYR A 429 -24.36 16.59 10.42
CA TYR A 429 -23.39 16.59 11.52
C TYR A 429 -23.62 17.75 12.48
N PRO A 430 -24.61 17.65 13.39
CA PRO A 430 -25.10 18.78 14.20
C PRO A 430 -24.07 19.33 15.20
N ASN A 431 -23.06 18.54 15.55
CA ASN A 431 -22.05 18.93 16.54
C ASN A 431 -20.81 19.62 15.94
N SER A 432 -20.82 19.96 14.65
CA SER A 432 -19.69 20.65 14.01
C SER A 432 -19.68 22.13 14.30
N ALA A 433 -18.83 22.55 15.25
CA ALA A 433 -18.57 23.96 15.52
C ALA A 433 -17.94 24.69 14.29
N PRO A 434 -16.99 24.10 13.54
CA PRO A 434 -16.43 24.74 12.33
C PRO A 434 -17.49 25.00 11.25
N ILE A 435 -18.36 24.06 10.94
CA ILE A 435 -19.42 24.24 9.91
C ILE A 435 -20.38 25.34 10.35
N SER A 436 -20.80 25.33 11.63
CA SER A 436 -21.70 26.35 12.17
C SER A 436 -21.07 27.76 12.11
N ALA A 437 -19.77 27.87 12.46
CA ALA A 437 -19.05 29.13 12.39
C ALA A 437 -18.87 29.62 10.93
N ALA A 438 -18.54 28.72 10.00
CA ALA A 438 -18.43 29.03 8.58
C ALA A 438 -19.77 29.54 8.01
N PHE A 439 -20.86 28.88 8.37
CA PHE A 439 -22.19 29.30 7.95
C PHE A 439 -22.55 30.67 8.54
N ALA A 440 -22.30 30.91 9.83
CA ALA A 440 -22.53 32.20 10.45
C ALA A 440 -21.76 33.35 9.74
N LEU A 441 -20.50 33.09 9.38
CA LEU A 441 -19.68 34.04 8.63
C LEU A 441 -20.26 34.32 7.24
N GLN A 442 -20.69 33.30 6.52
CA GLN A 442 -21.29 33.46 5.19
C GLN A 442 -22.61 34.25 5.26
N LEU A 443 -23.45 33.96 6.26
CA LEU A 443 -24.67 34.71 6.50
C LEU A 443 -24.37 36.20 6.82
N ALA A 444 -23.33 36.45 7.62
CA ALA A 444 -22.90 37.81 7.93
C ALA A 444 -22.42 38.58 6.68
N LYS A 445 -21.53 37.96 5.88
CA LYS A 445 -21.01 38.53 4.62
C LYS A 445 -22.13 38.90 3.65
N ASN A 446 -23.16 38.09 3.56
CA ASN A 446 -24.30 38.29 2.68
C ASN A 446 -25.47 39.06 3.34
N LYS A 447 -25.32 39.47 4.61
CA LYS A 447 -26.35 40.18 5.40
C LYS A 447 -27.68 39.46 5.46
N LEU A 448 -27.63 38.12 5.57
CA LEU A 448 -28.80 37.26 5.60
C LEU A 448 -29.01 36.67 6.99
N LYS A 449 -30.24 36.58 7.45
CA LYS A 449 -30.67 35.85 8.67
C LYS A 449 -29.71 36.06 9.86
N LEU A 450 -29.32 37.29 10.15
CA LEU A 450 -28.27 37.64 11.13
C LEU A 450 -28.58 37.11 12.55
N ASP A 451 -29.86 37.00 12.96
CA ASP A 451 -30.24 36.40 14.24
C ASP A 451 -29.89 34.90 14.29
N PHE A 452 -30.12 34.19 13.21
CA PHE A 452 -29.72 32.80 13.08
C PHE A 452 -28.19 32.64 13.03
N ALA A 453 -27.47 33.57 12.38
CA ALA A 453 -26.01 33.61 12.40
C ALA A 453 -25.46 33.76 13.84
N ILE A 454 -26.13 34.56 14.71
CA ILE A 454 -25.76 34.65 16.14
C ILE A 454 -25.95 33.27 16.81
N THR A 455 -27.07 32.60 16.59
CA THR A 455 -27.31 31.26 17.18
C THR A 455 -26.23 30.26 16.78
N LEU A 456 -25.83 30.26 15.51
CA LEU A 456 -24.79 29.37 14.97
C LEU A 456 -23.42 29.64 15.59
N ILE A 457 -23.03 30.91 15.70
CA ILE A 457 -21.72 31.25 16.25
C ILE A 457 -21.69 31.08 17.78
N ASP A 458 -22.79 31.31 18.46
CA ASP A 458 -22.91 31.05 19.90
C ASP A 458 -22.79 29.54 20.18
N PHE A 459 -23.36 28.70 19.33
CA PHE A 459 -23.14 27.25 19.40
C PHE A 459 -21.63 26.92 19.23
N SER A 460 -20.96 27.50 18.25
CA SER A 460 -19.51 27.26 18.03
C SER A 460 -18.68 27.70 19.23
N LEU A 461 -18.99 28.87 19.82
CA LEU A 461 -18.34 29.37 21.02
C LEU A 461 -18.67 28.52 22.26
N SER A 462 -19.82 27.88 22.35
CA SER A 462 -20.12 26.93 23.43
C SER A 462 -19.19 25.71 23.45
N LYS A 463 -18.64 25.34 22.29
CA LYS A 463 -17.66 24.25 22.13
C LYS A 463 -16.22 24.70 22.31
N ALA A 464 -15.91 25.95 21.95
CA ALA A 464 -14.58 26.53 22.05
C ALA A 464 -14.67 28.02 22.45
N PRO A 465 -14.89 28.33 23.76
CA PRO A 465 -15.14 29.69 24.25
C PRO A 465 -14.00 30.67 23.95
N ASP A 466 -12.76 30.20 23.98
CA ASP A 466 -11.56 31.04 23.80
C ASP A 466 -11.03 31.00 22.36
N ASN A 467 -11.83 30.55 21.40
CA ASN A 467 -11.42 30.55 20.00
C ASN A 467 -11.51 31.99 19.43
N ALA A 468 -10.35 32.61 19.22
CA ALA A 468 -10.23 33.99 18.73
C ALA A 468 -10.98 34.21 17.41
N PHE A 469 -10.92 33.23 16.49
CA PHE A 469 -11.57 33.35 15.18
C PHE A 469 -13.11 33.30 15.30
N TYR A 470 -13.66 32.46 16.17
CA TYR A 470 -15.10 32.40 16.44
C TYR A 470 -15.61 33.70 17.10
N LEU A 471 -14.85 34.26 18.06
CA LEU A 471 -15.16 35.56 18.64
C LEU A 471 -15.17 36.64 17.55
N ALA A 472 -14.19 36.68 16.68
CA ALA A 472 -14.12 37.64 15.58
C ALA A 472 -15.30 37.48 14.60
N ILE A 473 -15.72 36.24 14.28
CA ILE A 473 -16.93 36.00 13.47
C ILE A 473 -18.16 36.54 14.19
N LYS A 474 -18.33 36.30 15.50
CA LYS A 474 -19.47 36.86 16.28
C LYS A 474 -19.47 38.39 16.20
N GLY A 475 -18.30 38.99 16.37
CA GLY A 475 -18.16 40.46 16.21
C GLY A 475 -18.57 40.94 14.82
N THR A 476 -18.17 40.21 13.76
CA THR A 476 -18.56 40.53 12.38
C THR A 476 -20.08 40.42 12.17
N VAL A 477 -20.73 39.39 12.73
CA VAL A 477 -22.20 39.25 12.69
C VAL A 477 -22.85 40.47 13.38
N LEU A 478 -22.34 40.89 14.55
CA LEU A 478 -22.84 42.04 15.29
C LEU A 478 -22.63 43.36 14.52
N LEU A 479 -21.50 43.54 13.81
CA LEU A 479 -21.28 44.67 12.89
C LEU A 479 -22.37 44.72 11.83
N MET A 480 -22.70 43.59 11.21
CA MET A 480 -23.74 43.55 10.19
C MET A 480 -25.14 43.80 10.77
N LYS A 481 -25.36 43.49 12.05
CA LYS A 481 -26.57 43.85 12.82
C LYS A 481 -26.56 45.30 13.30
N GLN A 482 -25.53 46.06 13.01
CA GLN A 482 -25.32 47.46 13.44
C GLN A 482 -25.19 47.62 14.97
N ASN A 483 -24.87 46.56 15.70
CA ASN A 483 -24.54 46.62 17.11
C ASN A 483 -23.03 46.87 17.29
N PHE A 484 -22.60 48.11 17.00
CA PHE A 484 -21.18 48.47 16.94
C PHE A 484 -20.46 48.41 18.31
N PRO A 485 -21.09 48.76 19.47
CA PRO A 485 -20.41 48.69 20.75
C PRO A 485 -20.03 47.23 21.12
N ASP A 486 -20.96 46.32 20.99
CA ASP A 486 -20.71 44.91 21.33
C ASP A 486 -19.76 44.26 20.31
N ALA A 487 -19.88 44.60 19.01
CA ALA A 487 -18.96 44.14 18.00
C ALA A 487 -17.51 44.52 18.31
N LEU A 488 -17.28 45.82 18.61
CA LEU A 488 -15.96 46.32 18.95
C LEU A 488 -15.38 45.64 20.19
N LYS A 489 -16.22 45.42 21.23
CA LYS A 489 -15.82 44.69 22.44
C LYS A 489 -15.35 43.27 22.13
N ILE A 490 -16.15 42.48 21.41
CA ILE A 490 -15.88 41.08 21.14
C ILE A 490 -14.69 40.91 20.18
N ILE A 491 -14.54 41.72 19.13
CA ILE A 491 -13.36 41.66 18.25
C ILE A 491 -12.10 42.08 19.03
N SER A 492 -12.21 43.02 19.97
CA SER A 492 -11.08 43.39 20.83
C SER A 492 -10.66 42.20 21.74
N GLU A 493 -11.60 41.41 22.24
CA GLU A 493 -11.32 40.18 22.99
C GLU A 493 -10.61 39.16 22.07
N ALA A 494 -11.11 38.93 20.85
CA ALA A 494 -10.46 38.09 19.86
C ALA A 494 -9.01 38.50 19.58
N LYS A 495 -8.77 39.80 19.38
CA LYS A 495 -7.44 40.35 19.14
C LYS A 495 -6.49 40.17 20.32
N LYS A 496 -6.99 40.17 21.57
CA LYS A 496 -6.16 39.90 22.76
C LYS A 496 -5.67 38.43 22.78
N ILE A 497 -6.49 37.52 22.30
CA ILE A 497 -6.15 36.08 22.26
C ILE A 497 -5.18 35.80 21.11
N ASP A 498 -5.43 36.36 19.93
CA ASP A 498 -4.56 36.20 18.75
C ASP A 498 -4.21 37.59 18.13
N ALA A 499 -3.19 38.21 18.73
CA ALA A 499 -2.77 39.56 18.40
C ALA A 499 -2.04 39.70 17.05
N LYS A 500 -1.69 38.57 16.40
CA LYS A 500 -0.95 38.59 15.13
C LYS A 500 -1.79 38.10 13.95
N ASN A 501 -3.05 37.78 14.15
CA ASN A 501 -3.92 37.27 13.09
C ASN A 501 -4.38 38.47 12.19
N PRO A 502 -3.93 38.50 10.92
CA PRO A 502 -4.23 39.63 10.04
C PRO A 502 -5.73 39.79 9.74
N ILE A 503 -6.51 38.67 9.77
CA ILE A 503 -7.96 38.71 9.54
C ILE A 503 -8.67 39.37 10.71
N ILE A 504 -8.32 39.00 11.94
CA ILE A 504 -8.91 39.58 13.15
C ILE A 504 -8.60 41.08 13.23
N ILE A 505 -7.36 41.48 12.86
CA ILE A 505 -6.93 42.87 12.89
C ILE A 505 -7.65 43.69 11.82
N ASP A 506 -7.83 43.15 10.60
CA ASP A 506 -8.64 43.81 9.56
C ASP A 506 -10.09 44.02 10.04
N TRP A 507 -10.73 43.02 10.61
CA TRP A 507 -12.09 43.14 11.15
C TRP A 507 -12.16 44.08 12.37
N MET A 508 -11.08 44.21 13.13
CA MET A 508 -10.98 45.26 14.17
C MET A 508 -11.00 46.64 13.58
N GLY A 509 -10.28 46.87 12.45
CA GLY A 509 -10.35 48.11 11.69
C GLY A 509 -11.77 48.40 11.20
N ASP A 510 -12.47 47.42 10.68
CA ASP A 510 -13.86 47.57 10.27
C ASP A 510 -14.76 47.95 11.45
N ALA A 511 -14.56 47.35 12.63
CA ALA A 511 -15.31 47.68 13.84
C ALA A 511 -15.06 49.11 14.31
N TYR A 512 -13.82 49.60 14.24
CA TYR A 512 -13.51 50.99 14.53
C TYR A 512 -14.16 51.95 13.54
N TYR A 513 -14.11 51.63 12.26
CA TYR A 513 -14.73 52.45 11.21
C TYR A 513 -16.23 52.66 11.46
N PHE A 514 -16.97 51.56 11.65
CA PHE A 514 -18.40 51.61 11.91
C PHE A 514 -18.76 52.24 13.28
N SER A 515 -17.80 52.27 14.21
CA SER A 515 -17.92 53.03 15.47
C SER A 515 -17.55 54.49 15.36
N GLY A 516 -17.29 55.01 14.16
CA GLY A 516 -16.93 56.41 13.90
C GLY A 516 -15.48 56.79 14.22
N LYS A 517 -14.61 55.80 14.51
CA LYS A 517 -13.19 55.99 14.87
C LYS A 517 -12.29 55.73 13.68
N VAL A 518 -12.41 56.60 12.65
CA VAL A 518 -11.78 56.39 11.34
C VAL A 518 -10.25 56.28 11.40
N ASP A 519 -9.57 57.13 12.21
CA ASP A 519 -8.11 57.08 12.29
C ASP A 519 -7.63 55.77 12.95
N ALA A 520 -8.32 55.30 13.99
CA ALA A 520 -8.04 53.99 14.60
C ALA A 520 -8.28 52.85 13.61
N ALA A 521 -9.31 52.92 12.78
CA ALA A 521 -9.56 51.93 11.73
C ALA A 521 -8.39 51.86 10.72
N VAL A 522 -7.88 52.98 10.28
CA VAL A 522 -6.74 53.04 9.34
C VAL A 522 -5.49 52.44 9.94
N GLU A 523 -5.21 52.68 11.21
CA GLU A 523 -4.05 52.08 11.88
C GLU A 523 -4.17 50.54 11.97
N GLU A 524 -5.34 49.98 12.28
CA GLU A 524 -5.56 48.53 12.28
C GLU A 524 -5.46 47.95 10.87
N TRP A 525 -6.03 48.59 9.85
CA TRP A 525 -5.90 48.14 8.47
C TRP A 525 -4.45 48.12 7.98
N LYS A 526 -3.64 49.12 8.33
CA LYS A 526 -2.20 49.13 8.06
C LYS A 526 -1.48 47.95 8.79
N ALA A 527 -1.82 47.73 10.06
CA ALA A 527 -1.26 46.63 10.82
C ALA A 527 -1.62 45.27 10.18
N ALA A 528 -2.86 45.07 9.75
CA ALA A 528 -3.29 43.88 9.02
C ALA A 528 -2.50 43.71 7.70
N GLN A 529 -2.25 44.80 6.96
CA GLN A 529 -1.48 44.76 5.72
C GLN A 529 -0.03 44.34 5.97
N ILE A 530 0.62 44.91 7.00
CA ILE A 530 1.99 44.54 7.39
C ILE A 530 2.09 43.04 7.77
N LEU A 531 1.05 42.52 8.41
CA LEU A 531 0.97 41.10 8.79
C LEU A 531 0.54 40.16 7.64
N GLY A 532 0.42 40.69 6.42
CA GLY A 532 0.16 39.91 5.23
C GLY A 532 -1.31 39.53 5.02
N SER A 533 -2.26 40.38 5.46
CA SER A 533 -3.68 40.18 5.12
C SER A 533 -3.88 40.03 3.62
N LYS A 534 -4.65 39.03 3.23
CA LYS A 534 -5.00 38.72 1.83
C LYS A 534 -6.28 39.43 1.37
N ASN A 535 -6.80 40.38 2.15
CA ASN A 535 -7.99 41.16 1.77
C ASN A 535 -7.67 42.08 0.58
N ASP A 536 -8.30 41.82 -0.54
CA ASP A 536 -8.09 42.52 -1.83
C ASP A 536 -8.40 44.03 -1.80
N VAL A 537 -9.32 44.43 -0.94
CA VAL A 537 -9.73 45.86 -0.80
C VAL A 537 -9.00 46.58 0.33
N LEU A 538 -8.06 45.95 1.02
CA LEU A 538 -7.41 46.53 2.21
C LEU A 538 -6.61 47.80 1.88
N SER A 539 -5.86 47.81 0.78
CA SER A 539 -5.12 48.96 0.32
C SER A 539 -6.06 50.14 0.01
N GLN A 540 -7.23 49.86 -0.56
CA GLN A 540 -8.24 50.84 -0.87
C GLN A 540 -8.88 51.40 0.42
N LYS A 541 -9.19 50.52 1.42
CA LYS A 541 -9.68 50.96 2.74
C LYS A 541 -8.73 51.98 3.40
N ILE A 542 -7.42 51.70 3.33
CA ILE A 542 -6.38 52.56 3.91
C ILE A 542 -6.28 53.91 3.17
N LEU A 543 -6.27 53.86 1.83
CA LEU A 543 -6.10 55.04 0.99
C LEU A 543 -7.27 56.03 1.15
N ASP A 544 -8.49 55.49 1.04
CA ASP A 544 -9.72 56.32 1.05
C ASP A 544 -10.25 56.57 2.46
N LYS A 545 -9.61 55.96 3.49
CA LYS A 545 -10.08 55.97 4.88
C LYS A 545 -11.55 55.57 5.00
N LYS A 546 -11.96 54.57 4.22
CA LYS A 546 -13.34 54.15 4.08
C LYS A 546 -13.45 52.63 4.04
N TYR A 547 -14.52 52.10 4.62
CA TYR A 547 -14.84 50.67 4.52
C TYR A 547 -15.24 50.29 3.10
N TYR A 548 -14.65 49.25 2.61
CA TYR A 548 -15.05 48.50 1.42
C TYR A 548 -15.28 47.05 1.80
N ALA A 549 -16.40 46.48 1.37
CA ALA A 549 -16.62 45.04 1.54
C ALA A 549 -15.60 44.29 0.67
N PRO A 550 -14.96 43.26 1.18
CA PRO A 550 -14.13 42.38 0.37
C PRO A 550 -14.92 41.86 -0.85
N SER A 551 -14.24 41.70 -1.97
CA SER A 551 -14.89 41.28 -3.20
C SER A 551 -15.51 39.89 -3.05
N HIS A 552 -15.01 39.13 -2.05
CA HIS A 552 -15.52 37.77 -1.77
C HIS A 552 -15.28 37.32 -0.32
#